data_b0749c8eb8e8273d1ad80e5b8c888267
#
_entry.id   b0749c8eb8e8273d1ad80e5b8c888267
#
_cell.length_a   1.000
_cell.length_b   1.000
_cell.length_c   1.000
_cell.angle_alpha   90.00
_cell.angle_beta   90.00
_cell.angle_gamma   90.00
#
_symmetry.space_group_name_H-M   'P 1'
#
loop_
_entity.id
_entity.type
_entity.pdbx_description
1 polymer ?
#
loop_
_entity_poly.entity_id
_entity_poly.type
_entity_poly.pdbx_seq_one_letter_code
_entity_poly.pdbx_strand_id
1 'polypeptide(L)'
;LAAAVVRRLRTPIPGAQPRLRFEMPPESVEESLTPETERGTRFGHPGPRMSSQHPLYMGFMGTVGVGLALLVYWIGSNTTQLLLWIVTALFIALGLDPVVRWLEGRKLPRPIGILVSVTVLAAAVVGFFATLIPTIVQQVTQVVQEAPRWIQDFIDSDFFRSLDDQFGVRERITQELEKFVNDPDAVGGIFGGVVGFGSTVANGLFGTLIVLVLSLYFLAALPAMKKWGYRLAPRSRRGRVEALSEEITGSVGNYVIGQACVALVNATFAFIVMSIVGVPFAVLLAFVVALLAFIPLVGGMIAGVLVTLIALTAGWQTAVAYAICYFAYLQFEAYFISPRIMQKAVAVPGAVAVISVIAGGSLLGVLGALIAIPTAAAVMLLVKEIFIVRQDKH
;
A
#
# COMPACT_ATOMS: atom_id res chain seq x y z
N LEU A 1 12.15 30.88 58.73
CA LEU A 1 10.86 30.45 59.31
C LEU A 1 10.67 28.92 59.22
N ALA A 2 11.21 28.22 58.21
CA ALA A 2 11.08 26.77 58.06
C ALA A 2 11.93 25.95 59.04
N ALA A 3 13.04 26.47 59.58
CA ALA A 3 13.91 25.81 60.52
C ALA A 3 13.37 25.80 61.98
N ALA A 4 12.47 26.68 62.33
CA ALA A 4 11.88 26.84 63.66
C ALA A 4 10.70 25.85 63.93
N VAL A 5 10.04 25.37 62.87
CA VAL A 5 8.89 24.45 62.95
C VAL A 5 9.34 23.01 63.20
N VAL A 6 10.51 22.60 62.69
CA VAL A 6 11.01 21.20 62.85
C VAL A 6 11.56 20.95 64.23
N ARG A 7 11.92 21.97 64.99
CA ARG A 7 12.48 21.82 66.35
C ARG A 7 11.42 21.63 67.43
N ARG A 8 10.14 21.91 67.18
CA ARG A 8 9.04 21.70 68.15
C ARG A 8 8.43 20.32 68.15
N LEU A 9 8.80 19.45 67.26
CA LEU A 9 8.27 18.08 67.17
C LEU A 9 9.16 17.02 67.82
N ARG A 10 10.21 17.41 68.59
CA ARG A 10 11.12 16.51 69.26
C ARG A 10 11.12 16.60 70.81
N THR A 11 10.08 17.13 71.39
CA THR A 11 9.95 17.07 72.85
C THR A 11 9.21 15.79 73.24
N PRO A 12 9.78 14.91 74.10
CA PRO A 12 9.10 13.69 74.52
C PRO A 12 7.93 14.09 75.43
N ILE A 13 6.80 13.44 75.20
CA ILE A 13 5.59 13.59 76.00
C ILE A 13 5.86 12.93 77.38
N PRO A 14 5.79 13.64 78.51
CA PRO A 14 5.94 13.01 79.84
C PRO A 14 4.70 12.20 80.13
N GLY A 15 4.87 10.89 80.35
CA GLY A 15 3.81 9.99 80.80
C GLY A 15 3.56 8.74 79.91
N ALA A 16 4.39 8.47 78.97
CA ALA A 16 4.28 7.22 78.17
C ALA A 16 4.79 6.05 79.02
N GLN A 17 3.87 5.16 79.41
CA GLN A 17 4.18 3.90 80.08
C GLN A 17 5.08 3.04 79.18
N PRO A 18 6.01 2.19 79.77
CA PRO A 18 6.89 1.36 78.96
C PRO A 18 6.05 0.32 78.20
N ARG A 19 6.28 0.28 76.90
CA ARG A 19 5.67 -0.71 76.03
C ARG A 19 6.08 -2.10 76.48
N LEU A 20 5.07 -2.89 76.99
CA LEU A 20 5.25 -4.30 77.21
C LEU A 20 5.74 -4.97 75.93
N ARG A 21 6.94 -5.54 76.03
CA ARG A 21 7.52 -6.41 75.00
C ARG A 21 6.74 -7.72 75.08
N PHE A 22 5.80 -7.90 74.13
CA PHE A 22 5.23 -9.23 73.93
C PHE A 22 6.32 -10.12 73.30
N GLU A 23 6.94 -10.99 74.10
CA GLU A 23 7.68 -12.14 73.62
C GLU A 23 6.66 -13.13 73.10
N MET A 24 6.52 -13.26 71.82
CA MET A 24 5.74 -14.36 71.24
C MET A 24 6.53 -15.67 71.38
N PRO A 25 5.90 -16.78 71.72
CA PRO A 25 6.54 -18.06 71.73
C PRO A 25 7.00 -18.49 70.35
N PRO A 26 8.14 -19.15 70.20
CA PRO A 26 8.71 -19.52 68.92
C PRO A 26 7.86 -20.50 68.05
N GLU A 27 6.83 -21.12 68.66
CA GLU A 27 5.98 -22.10 67.94
C GLU A 27 4.86 -21.54 67.12
N SER A 28 4.56 -20.22 67.19
CA SER A 28 3.45 -19.64 66.46
C SER A 28 3.86 -19.01 65.09
N VAL A 29 5.15 -19.04 64.76
CA VAL A 29 5.67 -18.43 63.52
C VAL A 29 5.72 -19.42 62.36
N GLU A 30 5.69 -20.70 62.59
CA GLU A 30 5.71 -21.71 61.54
C GLU A 30 4.33 -22.01 60.90
N GLU A 31 3.23 -21.68 61.60
CA GLU A 31 1.89 -22.05 61.13
C GLU A 31 1.19 -20.94 60.28
N SER A 32 1.80 -19.78 60.11
CA SER A 32 1.23 -18.68 59.29
C SER A 32 1.85 -18.51 57.93
N LEU A 33 2.78 -19.40 57.55
CA LEU A 33 3.36 -19.44 56.20
C LEU A 33 2.79 -20.60 55.37
N THR A 34 1.48 -20.78 55.41
CA THR A 34 0.85 -21.46 54.26
C THR A 34 0.91 -20.54 53.05
N PRO A 35 1.57 -20.97 52.00
CA PRO A 35 1.64 -20.14 50.81
C PRO A 35 0.22 -19.97 50.25
N GLU A 36 -0.22 -18.73 50.07
CA GLU A 36 -1.40 -18.34 49.26
C GLU A 36 -1.25 -18.73 47.81
N THR A 37 -0.80 -19.92 47.49
CA THR A 37 -0.41 -20.33 46.16
C THR A 37 -1.11 -21.60 45.70
N GLU A 38 -2.37 -21.76 46.02
CA GLU A 38 -3.20 -22.76 45.33
C GLU A 38 -4.44 -22.13 44.68
N ARG A 39 -4.27 -20.97 44.03
CA ARG A 39 -5.12 -20.67 42.89
C ARG A 39 -4.54 -21.40 41.70
N GLY A 40 -4.93 -22.66 41.53
CA GLY A 40 -4.59 -23.46 40.38
C GLY A 40 -4.80 -22.64 39.09
N THR A 41 -3.73 -22.32 38.39
CA THR A 41 -3.84 -21.73 37.09
C THR A 41 -4.53 -22.74 36.19
N ARG A 42 -5.46 -22.30 35.39
CA ARG A 42 -6.25 -23.11 34.43
C ARG A 42 -5.38 -24.05 33.56
N PHE A 43 -4.07 -23.89 33.58
CA PHE A 43 -3.09 -24.60 32.77
C PHE A 43 -1.98 -25.29 33.62
N GLY A 44 -2.17 -25.47 34.91
CA GLY A 44 -1.20 -26.14 35.82
C GLY A 44 -0.06 -25.22 36.27
N HIS A 45 0.82 -25.76 37.13
CA HIS A 45 2.00 -25.04 37.61
C HIS A 45 3.12 -25.10 36.56
N PRO A 46 3.85 -23.97 36.35
CA PRO A 46 5.05 -24.02 35.52
C PRO A 46 6.05 -25.00 36.12
N GLY A 47 6.54 -25.94 35.32
CA GLY A 47 7.56 -26.89 35.72
C GLY A 47 8.86 -26.22 36.21
N PRO A 48 9.78 -26.97 36.85
CA PRO A 48 11.04 -26.44 37.33
C PRO A 48 11.82 -25.78 36.18
N ARG A 49 12.46 -24.65 36.47
CA ARG A 49 13.28 -23.93 35.49
C ARG A 49 14.37 -24.87 34.97
N MET A 50 14.34 -25.16 33.68
CA MET A 50 15.34 -25.99 33.04
C MET A 50 16.71 -25.32 33.14
N SER A 51 17.72 -26.01 33.71
CA SER A 51 19.07 -25.48 33.76
C SER A 51 19.70 -25.53 32.38
N SER A 52 20.19 -24.39 31.89
CA SER A 52 20.84 -24.24 30.58
C SER A 52 22.23 -24.88 30.50
N GLN A 53 22.65 -25.68 31.52
CA GLN A 53 24.02 -26.15 31.63
C GLN A 53 24.28 -27.51 30.96
N HIS A 54 23.28 -28.15 30.35
CA HIS A 54 23.51 -29.41 29.60
C HIS A 54 23.81 -29.14 28.15
N PRO A 55 25.01 -29.48 27.62
CA PRO A 55 25.41 -29.21 26.24
C PRO A 55 24.44 -29.77 25.20
N LEU A 56 23.86 -30.93 25.44
CA LEU A 56 22.85 -31.56 24.60
C LEU A 56 21.56 -30.72 24.53
N TYR A 57 21.13 -30.15 25.65
CA TYR A 57 19.93 -29.28 25.71
C TYR A 57 20.17 -27.97 24.96
N MET A 58 21.35 -27.35 25.13
CA MET A 58 21.71 -26.13 24.39
C MET A 58 21.79 -26.41 22.90
N GLY A 59 22.39 -27.53 22.47
CA GLY A 59 22.44 -27.93 21.08
C GLY A 59 21.04 -28.15 20.48
N PHE A 60 20.19 -28.88 21.20
CA PHE A 60 18.81 -29.13 20.77
C PHE A 60 17.99 -27.85 20.69
N MET A 61 18.03 -26.97 21.69
CA MET A 61 17.33 -25.69 21.68
C MET A 61 17.88 -24.74 20.61
N GLY A 62 19.19 -24.75 20.37
CA GLY A 62 19.80 -24.00 19.28
C GLY A 62 19.29 -24.48 17.90
N THR A 63 19.25 -25.79 17.69
CA THR A 63 18.75 -26.38 16.43
C THR A 63 17.26 -26.11 16.25
N VAL A 64 16.44 -26.23 17.29
CA VAL A 64 15.02 -25.87 17.25
C VAL A 64 14.83 -24.38 16.96
N GLY A 65 15.65 -23.51 17.57
CA GLY A 65 15.62 -22.07 17.32
C GLY A 65 15.96 -21.74 15.86
N VAL A 66 17.01 -22.35 15.31
CA VAL A 66 17.37 -22.20 13.88
C VAL A 66 16.26 -22.77 12.99
N GLY A 67 15.73 -23.97 13.32
CA GLY A 67 14.63 -24.57 12.58
C GLY A 67 13.38 -23.69 12.54
N LEU A 68 13.01 -23.10 13.68
CA LEU A 68 11.91 -22.13 13.75
C LEU A 68 12.19 -20.86 12.96
N ALA A 69 13.40 -20.33 13.01
CA ALA A 69 13.78 -19.16 12.24
C ALA A 69 13.70 -19.42 10.73
N LEU A 70 14.22 -20.58 10.28
CA LEU A 70 14.11 -21.02 8.89
C LEU A 70 12.66 -21.25 8.45
N LEU A 71 11.84 -21.83 9.32
CA LEU A 71 10.41 -22.05 9.08
C LEU A 71 9.67 -20.70 8.93
N VAL A 72 9.93 -19.75 9.79
CA VAL A 72 9.35 -18.39 9.70
C VAL A 72 9.80 -17.70 8.41
N TYR A 73 11.09 -17.82 8.08
CA TYR A 73 11.63 -17.30 6.81
C TYR A 73 10.96 -17.95 5.61
N TRP A 74 10.84 -19.29 5.61
CA TRP A 74 10.21 -20.04 4.52
C TRP A 74 8.72 -19.71 4.38
N ILE A 75 7.97 -19.63 5.49
CA ILE A 75 6.58 -19.18 5.47
C ILE A 75 6.50 -17.74 4.92
N GLY A 76 7.34 -16.83 5.42
CA GLY A 76 7.36 -15.44 4.96
C GLY A 76 7.61 -15.33 3.45
N SER A 77 8.58 -16.06 2.92
CA SER A 77 8.92 -16.03 1.49
C SER A 77 7.83 -16.64 0.60
N ASN A 78 7.16 -17.70 1.06
CA ASN A 78 6.09 -18.35 0.30
C ASN A 78 4.71 -17.67 0.45
N THR A 79 4.56 -16.80 1.47
CA THR A 79 3.28 -16.13 1.76
C THR A 79 3.28 -14.66 1.29
N THR A 80 4.32 -14.22 0.59
CA THR A 80 4.47 -12.82 0.14
C THR A 80 3.23 -12.31 -0.59
N GLN A 81 2.66 -13.10 -1.49
CA GLN A 81 1.47 -12.72 -2.26
C GLN A 81 0.24 -12.54 -1.36
N LEU A 82 0.05 -13.41 -0.38
CA LEU A 82 -1.04 -13.28 0.60
C LEU A 82 -0.86 -12.01 1.44
N LEU A 83 0.36 -11.74 1.89
CA LEU A 83 0.66 -10.52 2.66
C LEU A 83 0.39 -9.27 1.82
N LEU A 84 0.75 -9.28 0.54
CA LEU A 84 0.44 -8.20 -0.39
C LEU A 84 -1.07 -7.98 -0.52
N TRP A 85 -1.87 -9.04 -0.66
CA TRP A 85 -3.33 -8.92 -0.71
C TRP A 85 -3.91 -8.36 0.60
N ILE A 86 -3.40 -8.81 1.76
CA ILE A 86 -3.84 -8.30 3.07
C ILE A 86 -3.51 -6.82 3.22
N VAL A 87 -2.27 -6.41 2.90
CA VAL A 87 -1.84 -5.00 3.00
C VAL A 87 -2.64 -4.11 2.03
N THR A 88 -2.85 -4.58 0.80
CA THR A 88 -3.66 -3.87 -0.19
C THR A 88 -5.11 -3.72 0.26
N ALA A 89 -5.70 -4.80 0.77
CA ALA A 89 -7.07 -4.78 1.26
C ALA A 89 -7.23 -3.84 2.47
N LEU A 90 -6.27 -3.84 3.37
CA LEU A 90 -6.25 -2.90 4.51
C LEU A 90 -6.12 -1.45 4.04
N PHE A 91 -5.25 -1.19 3.06
CA PHE A 91 -5.07 0.13 2.47
C PHE A 91 -6.36 0.64 1.80
N ILE A 92 -7.02 -0.22 1.01
CA ILE A 92 -8.33 0.09 0.40
C ILE A 92 -9.39 0.33 1.49
N ALA A 93 -9.43 -0.49 2.53
CA ALA A 93 -10.36 -0.32 3.64
C ALA A 93 -10.16 1.02 4.35
N LEU A 94 -8.92 1.41 4.62
CA LEU A 94 -8.59 2.72 5.21
C LEU A 94 -8.95 3.88 4.26
N GLY A 95 -8.77 3.69 2.95
CA GLY A 95 -9.14 4.66 1.92
C GLY A 95 -10.65 4.85 1.78
N LEU A 96 -11.44 3.78 1.98
CA LEU A 96 -12.90 3.80 1.91
C LEU A 96 -13.55 4.27 3.23
N ASP A 97 -12.87 4.18 4.37
CA ASP A 97 -13.45 4.57 5.68
C ASP A 97 -13.98 6.02 5.72
N PRO A 98 -13.28 7.05 5.16
CA PRO A 98 -13.84 8.40 5.08
C PRO A 98 -15.09 8.49 4.22
N VAL A 99 -15.20 7.69 3.15
CA VAL A 99 -16.40 7.64 2.29
C VAL A 99 -17.57 7.04 3.08
N VAL A 100 -17.32 5.97 3.83
CA VAL A 100 -18.32 5.35 4.71
C VAL A 100 -18.77 6.32 5.78
N ARG A 101 -17.85 7.02 6.45
CA ARG A 101 -18.18 8.06 7.46
C ARG A 101 -18.97 9.21 6.85
N TRP A 102 -18.69 9.61 5.63
CA TRP A 102 -19.46 10.63 4.93
C TRP A 102 -20.91 10.15 4.65
N LEU A 103 -21.08 8.86 4.24
CA LEU A 103 -22.41 8.24 4.06
C LEU A 103 -23.17 8.12 5.39
N GLU A 104 -22.48 7.79 6.49
CA GLU A 104 -23.03 7.78 7.84
C GLU A 104 -23.55 9.18 8.24
N GLY A 105 -22.80 10.22 7.90
CA GLY A 105 -23.22 11.63 8.08
C GLY A 105 -24.49 12.00 7.30
N ARG A 106 -24.84 11.24 6.25
CA ARG A 106 -26.09 11.34 5.47
C ARG A 106 -27.23 10.48 6.03
N LYS A 107 -27.12 9.99 7.29
CA LYS A 107 -28.09 9.14 8.00
C LYS A 107 -28.18 7.71 7.48
N LEU A 108 -27.22 7.24 6.70
CA LEU A 108 -27.15 5.84 6.30
C LEU A 108 -26.51 5.01 7.43
N PRO A 109 -27.06 3.85 7.81
CA PRO A 109 -26.44 2.98 8.78
C PRO A 109 -25.11 2.42 8.24
N ARG A 110 -24.10 2.28 9.10
CA ARG A 110 -22.74 1.85 8.74
C ARG A 110 -22.67 0.66 7.81
N PRO A 111 -23.42 -0.45 8.05
CA PRO A 111 -23.37 -1.62 7.15
C PRO A 111 -23.77 -1.28 5.71
N ILE A 112 -24.76 -0.41 5.53
CA ILE A 112 -25.21 0.04 4.20
C ILE A 112 -24.15 0.92 3.56
N GLY A 113 -23.53 1.84 4.33
CA GLY A 113 -22.43 2.68 3.86
C GLY A 113 -21.25 1.84 3.36
N ILE A 114 -20.88 0.79 4.08
CA ILE A 114 -19.83 -0.15 3.70
C ILE A 114 -20.21 -0.87 2.41
N LEU A 115 -21.41 -1.44 2.36
CA LEU A 115 -21.88 -2.19 1.19
C LEU A 115 -21.89 -1.32 -0.07
N VAL A 116 -22.44 -0.10 0.03
CA VAL A 116 -22.47 0.87 -1.09
C VAL A 116 -21.06 1.21 -1.56
N SER A 117 -20.14 1.56 -0.64
CA SER A 117 -18.78 1.94 -0.99
C SER A 117 -18.02 0.82 -1.69
N VAL A 118 -18.11 -0.41 -1.18
CA VAL A 118 -17.46 -1.58 -1.77
C VAL A 118 -18.11 -1.98 -3.09
N THR A 119 -19.45 -1.91 -3.20
CA THR A 119 -20.16 -2.21 -4.45
C THR A 119 -19.80 -1.22 -5.55
N VAL A 120 -19.70 0.08 -5.24
CA VAL A 120 -19.27 1.11 -6.21
C VAL A 120 -17.83 0.83 -6.67
N LEU A 121 -16.92 0.52 -5.75
CA LEU A 121 -15.54 0.15 -6.10
C LEU A 121 -15.52 -1.13 -6.97
N ALA A 122 -16.25 -2.17 -6.58
CA ALA A 122 -16.34 -3.42 -7.33
C ALA A 122 -16.92 -3.18 -8.73
N ALA A 123 -17.98 -2.39 -8.85
CA ALA A 123 -18.57 -2.03 -10.15
C ALA A 123 -17.58 -1.26 -11.04
N ALA A 124 -16.82 -0.34 -10.48
CA ALA A 124 -15.77 0.37 -11.20
C ALA A 124 -14.69 -0.59 -11.71
N VAL A 125 -14.23 -1.52 -10.87
CA VAL A 125 -13.22 -2.53 -11.24
C VAL A 125 -13.76 -3.50 -12.29
N VAL A 126 -14.96 -4.03 -12.10
CA VAL A 126 -15.60 -4.95 -13.08
C VAL A 126 -15.84 -4.23 -14.41
N GLY A 127 -16.37 -3.01 -14.38
CA GLY A 127 -16.59 -2.19 -15.57
C GLY A 127 -15.28 -1.91 -16.33
N PHE A 128 -14.19 -1.68 -15.59
CA PHE A 128 -12.86 -1.55 -16.18
C PHE A 128 -12.44 -2.81 -16.93
N PHE A 129 -12.44 -3.97 -16.28
CA PHE A 129 -12.03 -5.21 -16.93
C PHE A 129 -12.97 -5.62 -18.06
N ALA A 130 -14.26 -5.37 -17.93
CA ALA A 130 -15.26 -5.65 -18.97
C ALA A 130 -15.04 -4.82 -20.24
N THR A 131 -14.49 -3.60 -20.12
CA THR A 131 -14.13 -2.77 -21.27
C THR A 131 -12.71 -3.03 -21.77
N LEU A 132 -11.77 -3.23 -20.85
CA LEU A 132 -10.35 -3.42 -21.16
C LEU A 132 -10.10 -4.71 -21.95
N ILE A 133 -10.66 -5.85 -21.50
CA ILE A 133 -10.36 -7.15 -22.09
C ILE A 133 -10.78 -7.22 -23.57
N PRO A 134 -12.04 -6.91 -23.95
CA PRO A 134 -12.46 -6.96 -25.35
C PRO A 134 -11.64 -5.99 -26.23
N THR A 135 -11.34 -4.81 -25.68
CA THR A 135 -10.63 -3.79 -26.43
C THR A 135 -9.18 -4.19 -26.72
N ILE A 136 -8.49 -4.77 -25.72
CA ILE A 136 -7.12 -5.30 -25.93
C ILE A 136 -7.14 -6.42 -26.97
N VAL A 137 -8.05 -7.35 -26.86
CA VAL A 137 -8.17 -8.47 -27.83
C VAL A 137 -8.39 -7.92 -29.24
N GLN A 138 -9.31 -6.97 -29.42
CA GLN A 138 -9.58 -6.34 -30.71
C GLN A 138 -8.35 -5.59 -31.25
N GLN A 139 -7.68 -4.80 -30.41
CA GLN A 139 -6.51 -4.02 -30.83
C GLN A 139 -5.33 -4.92 -31.21
N VAL A 140 -5.02 -5.93 -30.40
CA VAL A 140 -3.96 -6.87 -30.76
C VAL A 140 -4.28 -7.57 -32.07
N THR A 141 -5.52 -7.97 -32.28
CA THR A 141 -5.97 -8.57 -33.56
C THR A 141 -5.79 -7.60 -34.73
N GLN A 142 -6.17 -6.32 -34.57
CA GLN A 142 -5.97 -5.28 -35.59
C GLN A 142 -4.48 -5.05 -35.88
N VAL A 143 -3.66 -4.89 -34.83
CA VAL A 143 -2.20 -4.73 -35.00
C VAL A 143 -1.61 -5.88 -35.78
N VAL A 144 -1.95 -7.12 -35.45
CA VAL A 144 -1.45 -8.31 -36.14
C VAL A 144 -1.89 -8.33 -37.62
N GLN A 145 -3.13 -7.91 -37.91
CA GLN A 145 -3.67 -7.90 -39.28
C GLN A 145 -3.15 -6.72 -40.12
N GLU A 146 -2.96 -5.57 -39.51
CA GLU A 146 -2.56 -4.33 -40.22
C GLU A 146 -1.05 -4.09 -40.18
N ALA A 147 -0.29 -4.73 -39.27
CA ALA A 147 1.15 -4.58 -39.19
C ALA A 147 1.87 -4.79 -40.56
N PRO A 148 1.52 -5.80 -41.35
CA PRO A 148 2.16 -5.97 -42.69
C PRO A 148 1.94 -4.78 -43.60
N ARG A 149 0.74 -4.14 -43.57
CA ARG A 149 0.44 -2.96 -44.35
C ARG A 149 1.21 -1.73 -43.87
N TRP A 150 1.21 -1.48 -42.57
CA TRP A 150 1.96 -0.35 -41.97
C TRP A 150 3.44 -0.43 -42.29
N ILE A 151 3.98 -1.65 -42.28
CA ILE A 151 5.38 -1.92 -42.61
C ILE A 151 5.63 -1.61 -44.12
N GLN A 152 4.73 -2.03 -45.00
CA GLN A 152 4.83 -1.72 -46.44
C GLN A 152 4.71 -0.22 -46.70
N ASP A 153 3.72 0.44 -46.08
CA ASP A 153 3.53 1.90 -46.18
C ASP A 153 4.76 2.67 -45.65
N PHE A 154 5.40 2.17 -44.61
CA PHE A 154 6.63 2.74 -44.06
C PHE A 154 7.81 2.55 -45.03
N ILE A 155 7.99 1.36 -45.61
CA ILE A 155 9.05 1.07 -46.60
C ILE A 155 8.86 1.88 -47.86
N ASP A 156 7.62 2.18 -48.25
CA ASP A 156 7.31 2.96 -49.46
C ASP A 156 7.29 4.48 -49.17
N SER A 157 7.46 4.91 -47.92
CA SER A 157 7.53 6.33 -47.58
C SER A 157 8.78 7.02 -48.11
N ASP A 158 8.66 8.31 -48.44
CA ASP A 158 9.79 9.12 -48.95
C ASP A 158 10.91 9.24 -47.91
N PHE A 159 10.57 9.17 -46.63
CA PHE A 159 11.55 9.13 -45.53
C PHE A 159 12.40 7.86 -45.58
N PHE A 160 11.78 6.71 -45.76
CA PHE A 160 12.49 5.45 -45.85
C PHE A 160 13.34 5.35 -47.12
N ARG A 161 12.82 5.84 -48.26
CA ARG A 161 13.59 5.91 -49.52
C ARG A 161 14.86 6.74 -49.38
N SER A 162 14.78 7.88 -48.66
CA SER A 162 15.95 8.73 -48.39
C SER A 162 17.01 8.07 -47.49
N LEU A 163 16.58 7.21 -46.59
CA LEU A 163 17.46 6.41 -45.75
C LEU A 163 18.08 5.22 -46.51
N ASP A 164 17.29 4.60 -47.37
CA ASP A 164 17.75 3.47 -48.20
C ASP A 164 18.81 3.90 -49.22
N ASP A 165 18.64 5.06 -49.83
CA ASP A 165 19.63 5.68 -50.71
C ASP A 165 20.97 6.00 -50.04
N GLN A 166 20.95 6.23 -48.70
CA GLN A 166 22.16 6.50 -47.90
C GLN A 166 22.81 5.26 -47.31
N PHE A 167 22.03 4.26 -46.90
CA PHE A 167 22.49 3.15 -46.05
C PHE A 167 22.19 1.75 -46.59
N GLY A 168 21.41 1.60 -47.68
CA GLY A 168 21.08 0.32 -48.30
C GLY A 168 20.37 -0.66 -47.36
N VAL A 169 19.45 -0.15 -46.55
CA VAL A 169 18.80 -0.90 -45.45
C VAL A 169 17.58 -1.70 -45.90
N ARG A 170 17.04 -1.45 -47.09
CA ARG A 170 15.79 -2.03 -47.61
C ARG A 170 15.84 -3.55 -47.64
N GLU A 171 16.91 -4.10 -48.20
CA GLU A 171 17.06 -5.56 -48.35
C GLU A 171 17.10 -6.29 -46.97
N ARG A 172 17.80 -5.71 -45.99
CA ARG A 172 17.89 -6.29 -44.63
C ARG A 172 16.56 -6.23 -43.91
N ILE A 173 15.86 -5.09 -44.01
CA ILE A 173 14.57 -4.90 -43.32
C ILE A 173 13.52 -5.81 -43.96
N THR A 174 13.47 -5.91 -45.30
CA THR A 174 12.52 -6.79 -46.01
C THR A 174 12.78 -8.27 -45.63
N GLN A 175 14.04 -8.70 -45.60
CA GLN A 175 14.40 -10.09 -45.22
C GLN A 175 14.05 -10.40 -43.78
N GLU A 176 14.29 -9.50 -42.83
CA GLU A 176 13.92 -9.71 -41.43
C GLU A 176 12.39 -9.67 -41.22
N LEU A 177 11.69 -8.85 -41.99
CA LEU A 177 10.23 -8.81 -41.98
C LEU A 177 9.59 -10.05 -42.57
N GLU A 178 10.11 -10.53 -43.72
CA GLU A 178 9.65 -11.81 -44.29
C GLU A 178 9.89 -12.96 -43.36
N LYS A 179 11.02 -13.00 -42.67
CA LYS A 179 11.28 -13.98 -41.62
C LYS A 179 10.27 -13.87 -40.49
N PHE A 180 10.00 -12.66 -40.02
CA PHE A 180 9.05 -12.42 -38.90
C PHE A 180 7.61 -12.80 -39.28
N VAL A 181 7.14 -12.43 -40.48
CA VAL A 181 5.78 -12.73 -40.95
C VAL A 181 5.59 -14.21 -41.27
N ASN A 182 6.66 -14.88 -41.77
CA ASN A 182 6.63 -16.30 -42.12
C ASN A 182 7.08 -17.22 -40.98
N ASP A 183 7.48 -16.66 -39.83
CA ASP A 183 7.87 -17.46 -38.66
C ASP A 183 6.61 -17.76 -37.82
N PRO A 184 6.15 -19.04 -37.81
CA PRO A 184 5.01 -19.46 -36.98
C PRO A 184 5.22 -19.23 -35.51
N ASP A 185 6.49 -19.25 -35.03
CA ASP A 185 6.83 -19.05 -33.63
C ASP A 185 6.76 -17.55 -33.26
N ALA A 186 7.11 -16.64 -34.15
CA ALA A 186 6.97 -15.21 -33.95
C ALA A 186 5.48 -14.77 -33.89
N VAL A 187 4.68 -15.26 -34.85
CA VAL A 187 3.23 -15.05 -34.87
C VAL A 187 2.57 -15.78 -33.68
N GLY A 188 2.98 -17.02 -33.44
CA GLY A 188 2.55 -17.81 -32.28
C GLY A 188 2.92 -17.17 -30.93
N GLY A 189 4.07 -16.47 -30.86
CA GLY A 189 4.50 -15.68 -29.71
C GLY A 189 3.56 -14.52 -29.40
N ILE A 190 3.06 -13.83 -30.44
CA ILE A 190 2.07 -12.76 -30.26
C ILE A 190 0.74 -13.34 -29.78
N PHE A 191 0.25 -14.42 -30.40
CA PHE A 191 -0.96 -15.10 -29.95
C PHE A 191 -0.77 -15.76 -28.58
N GLY A 192 0.38 -16.36 -28.29
CA GLY A 192 0.77 -16.85 -26.97
C GLY A 192 0.80 -15.73 -25.94
N GLY A 193 1.25 -14.53 -26.32
CA GLY A 193 1.17 -13.32 -25.52
C GLY A 193 -0.27 -12.92 -25.18
N VAL A 194 -1.20 -13.01 -26.14
CA VAL A 194 -2.64 -12.74 -25.89
C VAL A 194 -3.25 -13.77 -24.95
N VAL A 195 -2.94 -15.06 -25.14
CA VAL A 195 -3.39 -16.15 -24.23
C VAL A 195 -2.74 -15.98 -22.85
N GLY A 196 -1.45 -15.66 -22.81
CA GLY A 196 -0.71 -15.34 -21.58
C GLY A 196 -1.29 -14.10 -20.87
N PHE A 197 -1.66 -13.07 -21.62
CA PHE A 197 -2.39 -11.92 -21.08
C PHE A 197 -3.75 -12.33 -20.51
N GLY A 198 -4.51 -13.15 -21.22
CA GLY A 198 -5.79 -13.69 -20.73
C GLY A 198 -5.66 -14.44 -19.41
N SER A 199 -4.63 -15.28 -19.26
CA SER A 199 -4.33 -15.99 -18.00
C SER A 199 -3.89 -15.04 -16.89
N THR A 200 -3.07 -14.04 -17.21
CA THR A 200 -2.64 -12.99 -16.26
C THR A 200 -3.82 -12.17 -15.78
N VAL A 201 -4.74 -11.81 -16.68
CA VAL A 201 -5.97 -11.10 -16.33
C VAL A 201 -6.88 -11.96 -15.46
N ALA A 202 -7.06 -13.26 -15.78
CA ALA A 202 -7.85 -14.18 -14.98
C ALA A 202 -7.28 -14.32 -13.55
N ASN A 203 -5.97 -14.48 -13.41
CA ASN A 203 -5.29 -14.51 -12.12
C ASN A 203 -5.40 -13.16 -11.38
N GLY A 204 -5.29 -12.06 -12.11
CA GLY A 204 -5.48 -10.71 -11.58
C GLY A 204 -6.91 -10.48 -11.08
N LEU A 205 -7.94 -10.98 -11.78
CA LEU A 205 -9.34 -10.92 -11.36
C LEU A 205 -9.56 -11.70 -10.06
N PHE A 206 -8.97 -12.89 -9.95
CA PHE A 206 -9.06 -13.69 -8.73
C PHE A 206 -8.42 -12.99 -7.54
N GLY A 207 -7.20 -12.46 -7.71
CA GLY A 207 -6.54 -11.65 -6.68
C GLY A 207 -7.34 -10.39 -6.31
N THR A 208 -7.92 -9.72 -7.30
CA THR A 208 -8.78 -8.54 -7.09
C THR A 208 -10.03 -8.90 -6.29
N LEU A 209 -10.68 -10.04 -6.60
CA LEU A 209 -11.82 -10.51 -5.84
C LEU A 209 -11.46 -10.77 -4.37
N ILE A 210 -10.34 -11.44 -4.12
CA ILE A 210 -9.84 -11.67 -2.75
C ILE A 210 -9.61 -10.34 -2.03
N VAL A 211 -8.94 -9.40 -2.68
CA VAL A 211 -8.67 -8.07 -2.11
C VAL A 211 -9.96 -7.32 -1.81
N LEU A 212 -10.95 -7.35 -2.69
CA LEU A 212 -12.26 -6.72 -2.47
C LEU A 212 -13.00 -7.33 -1.27
N VAL A 213 -13.03 -8.67 -1.19
CA VAL A 213 -13.66 -9.37 -0.06
C VAL A 213 -12.94 -9.07 1.25
N LEU A 214 -11.61 -9.12 1.25
CA LEU A 214 -10.80 -8.75 2.43
C LEU A 214 -11.00 -7.28 2.81
N SER A 215 -11.09 -6.37 1.84
CA SER A 215 -11.35 -4.95 2.09
C SER A 215 -12.71 -4.74 2.77
N LEU A 216 -13.73 -5.47 2.35
CA LEU A 216 -15.04 -5.46 2.99
C LEU A 216 -14.95 -5.89 4.46
N TYR A 217 -14.25 -7.01 4.73
CA TYR A 217 -14.06 -7.51 6.09
C TYR A 217 -13.26 -6.55 6.95
N PHE A 218 -12.15 -6.01 6.44
CA PHE A 218 -11.35 -5.03 7.17
C PHE A 218 -12.13 -3.75 7.45
N LEU A 219 -12.87 -3.24 6.48
CA LEU A 219 -13.68 -2.03 6.63
C LEU A 219 -14.79 -2.22 7.69
N ALA A 220 -15.43 -3.39 7.70
CA ALA A 220 -16.43 -3.74 8.70
C ALA A 220 -15.79 -3.93 10.09
N ALA A 221 -14.65 -4.60 10.17
CA ALA A 221 -13.95 -4.90 11.42
C ALA A 221 -13.07 -3.75 11.92
N LEU A 222 -12.84 -2.69 11.15
CA LEU A 222 -11.88 -1.61 11.44
C LEU A 222 -12.05 -1.00 12.85
N PRO A 223 -13.27 -0.65 13.32
CA PRO A 223 -13.45 -0.11 14.66
C PRO A 223 -13.11 -1.12 15.77
N ALA A 224 -13.43 -2.39 15.55
CA ALA A 224 -13.11 -3.46 16.48
C ALA A 224 -11.60 -3.72 16.54
N MET A 225 -10.93 -3.79 15.37
CA MET A 225 -9.48 -3.96 15.26
C MET A 225 -8.73 -2.81 15.97
N LYS A 226 -9.14 -1.56 15.77
CA LYS A 226 -8.58 -0.40 16.46
C LYS A 226 -8.73 -0.55 17.98
N LYS A 227 -9.93 -0.85 18.47
CA LYS A 227 -10.19 -1.03 19.92
C LYS A 227 -9.33 -2.15 20.52
N TRP A 228 -9.17 -3.26 19.82
CA TRP A 228 -8.29 -4.35 20.25
C TRP A 228 -6.82 -3.92 20.26
N GLY A 229 -6.35 -3.24 19.22
CA GLY A 229 -5.00 -2.70 19.15
C GLY A 229 -4.69 -1.75 20.32
N TYR A 230 -5.61 -0.87 20.70
CA TYR A 230 -5.42 0.06 21.81
C TYR A 230 -5.32 -0.67 23.17
N ARG A 231 -5.94 -1.84 23.32
CA ARG A 231 -5.83 -2.65 24.55
C ARG A 231 -4.45 -3.27 24.77
N LEU A 232 -3.65 -3.44 23.71
CA LEU A 232 -2.28 -3.92 23.82
C LEU A 232 -1.36 -2.89 24.48
N ALA A 233 -1.71 -1.61 24.44
CA ALA A 233 -0.95 -0.55 25.09
C ALA A 233 -1.24 -0.50 26.60
N PRO A 234 -0.23 -0.16 27.44
CA PRO A 234 -0.42 0.09 28.87
C PRO A 234 -1.51 1.15 29.11
N ARG A 235 -2.30 1.00 30.18
CA ARG A 235 -3.44 1.88 30.48
C ARG A 235 -3.07 3.37 30.46
N SER A 236 -1.89 3.72 30.99
CA SER A 236 -1.40 5.10 31.04
C SER A 236 -1.08 5.73 29.68
N ARG A 237 -0.89 4.93 28.63
CA ARG A 237 -0.51 5.41 27.28
C ARG A 237 -1.60 5.20 26.24
N ARG A 238 -2.73 4.56 26.58
CA ARG A 238 -3.81 4.21 25.64
C ARG A 238 -4.34 5.41 24.91
N GLY A 239 -4.64 6.51 25.60
CA GLY A 239 -5.18 7.72 24.96
C GLY A 239 -4.22 8.30 23.90
N ARG A 240 -2.90 8.27 24.16
CA ARG A 240 -1.90 8.72 23.19
C ARG A 240 -1.81 7.80 21.99
N VAL A 241 -1.84 6.48 22.21
CA VAL A 241 -1.82 5.47 21.15
C VAL A 241 -3.07 5.58 20.29
N GLU A 242 -4.23 5.79 20.89
CA GLU A 242 -5.50 6.01 20.19
C GLU A 242 -5.43 7.26 19.32
N ALA A 243 -5.02 8.42 19.87
CA ALA A 243 -4.89 9.65 19.12
C ALA A 243 -3.94 9.52 17.91
N LEU A 244 -2.73 8.93 18.11
CA LEU A 244 -1.78 8.70 17.05
C LEU A 244 -2.32 7.75 15.97
N SER A 245 -3.00 6.68 16.39
CA SER A 245 -3.58 5.71 15.46
C SER A 245 -4.71 6.33 14.63
N GLU A 246 -5.58 7.15 15.24
CA GLU A 246 -6.65 7.85 14.51
C GLU A 246 -6.07 8.87 13.52
N GLU A 247 -5.02 9.59 13.90
CA GLU A 247 -4.34 10.53 13.00
C GLU A 247 -3.67 9.83 11.82
N ILE A 248 -2.94 8.74 12.06
CA ILE A 248 -2.30 7.94 11.00
C ILE A 248 -3.36 7.36 10.06
N THR A 249 -4.39 6.71 10.60
CA THR A 249 -5.42 6.09 9.75
C THR A 249 -6.26 7.12 9.00
N GLY A 250 -6.52 8.27 9.61
CA GLY A 250 -7.17 9.42 8.97
C GLY A 250 -6.33 9.99 7.82
N SER A 251 -5.02 10.14 8.04
CA SER A 251 -4.07 10.60 7.01
C SER A 251 -4.01 9.66 5.82
N VAL A 252 -3.97 8.33 6.07
CA VAL A 252 -4.03 7.32 4.99
C VAL A 252 -5.32 7.46 4.18
N GLY A 253 -6.47 7.56 4.85
CA GLY A 253 -7.76 7.71 4.18
C GLY A 253 -7.85 8.98 3.34
N ASN A 254 -7.42 10.11 3.90
CA ASN A 254 -7.39 11.39 3.20
C ASN A 254 -6.43 11.37 1.99
N TYR A 255 -5.29 10.67 2.12
CA TYR A 255 -4.36 10.49 1.02
C TYR A 255 -4.99 9.70 -0.13
N VAL A 256 -5.67 8.58 0.16
CA VAL A 256 -6.33 7.76 -0.86
C VAL A 256 -7.40 8.55 -1.60
N ILE A 257 -8.22 9.31 -0.87
CA ILE A 257 -9.23 10.19 -1.50
C ILE A 257 -8.56 11.27 -2.34
N GLY A 258 -7.52 11.92 -1.81
CA GLY A 258 -6.77 12.92 -2.54
C GLY A 258 -6.19 12.37 -3.83
N GLN A 259 -5.58 11.17 -3.78
CA GLN A 259 -5.01 10.50 -4.94
C GLN A 259 -6.09 10.10 -5.95
N ALA A 260 -7.25 9.62 -5.47
CA ALA A 260 -8.40 9.35 -6.33
C ALA A 260 -8.91 10.60 -7.06
N CYS A 261 -8.96 11.75 -6.36
CA CYS A 261 -9.30 13.03 -6.99
C CYS A 261 -8.28 13.45 -8.05
N VAL A 262 -6.98 13.35 -7.76
CA VAL A 262 -5.92 13.65 -8.73
C VAL A 262 -6.03 12.73 -9.94
N ALA A 263 -6.20 11.43 -9.73
CA ALA A 263 -6.34 10.44 -10.79
C ALA A 263 -7.58 10.72 -11.68
N LEU A 264 -8.69 11.11 -11.07
CA LEU A 264 -9.92 11.47 -11.80
C LEU A 264 -9.73 12.71 -12.66
N VAL A 265 -9.11 13.76 -12.12
CA VAL A 265 -8.83 14.99 -12.87
C VAL A 265 -7.86 14.72 -14.03
N ASN A 266 -6.80 13.92 -13.77
CA ASN A 266 -5.83 13.50 -14.77
C ASN A 266 -6.50 12.73 -15.91
N ALA A 267 -7.29 11.70 -15.57
CA ALA A 267 -8.01 10.89 -16.56
C ALA A 267 -9.01 11.71 -17.37
N THR A 268 -9.72 12.64 -16.73
CA THR A 268 -10.68 13.53 -17.41
C THR A 268 -9.96 14.43 -18.40
N PHE A 269 -8.84 15.04 -17.98
CA PHE A 269 -8.03 15.88 -18.86
C PHE A 269 -7.47 15.06 -20.03
N ALA A 270 -6.88 13.91 -19.75
CA ALA A 270 -6.36 13.01 -20.80
C ALA A 270 -7.45 12.61 -21.79
N PHE A 271 -8.65 12.26 -21.30
CA PHE A 271 -9.80 11.93 -22.16
C PHE A 271 -10.18 13.09 -23.10
N ILE A 272 -10.28 14.30 -22.55
CA ILE A 272 -10.64 15.49 -23.34
C ILE A 272 -9.58 15.72 -24.44
N VAL A 273 -8.30 15.69 -24.08
CA VAL A 273 -7.21 15.90 -25.05
C VAL A 273 -7.22 14.81 -26.11
N MET A 274 -7.31 13.53 -25.72
CA MET A 274 -7.38 12.41 -26.66
C MET A 274 -8.56 12.52 -27.60
N SER A 275 -9.72 12.94 -27.11
CA SER A 275 -10.94 13.11 -27.91
C SER A 275 -10.82 14.27 -28.93
N ILE A 276 -10.15 15.36 -28.54
CA ILE A 276 -9.93 16.54 -29.45
C ILE A 276 -8.91 16.20 -30.53
N VAL A 277 -7.81 15.54 -30.15
CA VAL A 277 -6.70 15.26 -31.06
C VAL A 277 -6.97 14.02 -31.93
N GLY A 278 -8.00 13.24 -31.63
CA GLY A 278 -8.41 12.06 -32.39
C GLY A 278 -7.60 10.80 -32.06
N VAL A 279 -7.12 10.65 -30.82
CA VAL A 279 -6.47 9.41 -30.37
C VAL A 279 -7.50 8.28 -30.30
N PRO A 280 -7.24 7.10 -30.91
CA PRO A 280 -8.16 5.98 -30.86
C PRO A 280 -8.35 5.49 -29.42
N PHE A 281 -9.55 4.95 -29.13
CA PHE A 281 -9.86 4.34 -27.81
C PHE A 281 -9.74 5.29 -26.60
N ALA A 282 -10.04 6.58 -26.79
CA ALA A 282 -9.87 7.62 -25.77
C ALA A 282 -10.50 7.27 -24.40
N VAL A 283 -11.68 6.64 -24.39
CA VAL A 283 -12.36 6.23 -23.13
C VAL A 283 -11.55 5.17 -22.39
N LEU A 284 -11.08 4.14 -23.10
CA LEU A 284 -10.28 3.07 -22.50
C LEU A 284 -8.95 3.61 -21.98
N LEU A 285 -8.26 4.41 -22.80
CA LEU A 285 -6.97 4.99 -22.43
C LEU A 285 -7.10 5.95 -21.24
N ALA A 286 -8.20 6.72 -21.17
CA ALA A 286 -8.48 7.55 -19.99
C ALA A 286 -8.63 6.71 -18.72
N PHE A 287 -9.22 5.53 -18.83
CA PHE A 287 -9.33 4.60 -17.70
C PHE A 287 -7.96 4.03 -17.29
N VAL A 288 -7.12 3.68 -18.26
CA VAL A 288 -5.74 3.27 -18.00
C VAL A 288 -4.94 4.40 -17.35
N VAL A 289 -5.10 5.62 -17.82
CA VAL A 289 -4.50 6.83 -17.22
C VAL A 289 -4.97 6.98 -15.77
N ALA A 290 -6.27 6.81 -15.49
CA ALA A 290 -6.81 6.88 -14.13
C ALA A 290 -6.14 5.87 -13.20
N LEU A 291 -5.98 4.63 -13.64
CA LEU A 291 -5.34 3.58 -12.82
C LEU A 291 -3.84 3.85 -12.60
N LEU A 292 -3.13 4.21 -13.66
CA LEU A 292 -1.71 4.53 -13.54
C LEU A 292 -1.49 5.76 -12.67
N ALA A 293 -2.35 6.77 -12.74
CA ALA A 293 -2.27 7.96 -11.92
C ALA A 293 -2.38 7.71 -10.41
N PHE A 294 -2.88 6.52 -9.98
CA PHE A 294 -2.78 6.12 -8.57
C PHE A 294 -1.34 5.90 -8.11
N ILE A 295 -0.41 5.58 -9.02
CA ILE A 295 1.02 5.45 -8.68
C ILE A 295 1.62 6.85 -8.61
N PRO A 296 1.97 7.33 -7.40
CA PRO A 296 2.43 8.71 -7.24
C PRO A 296 3.71 8.97 -8.04
N LEU A 297 3.84 10.18 -8.59
CA LEU A 297 5.00 10.69 -9.32
C LEU A 297 5.29 9.99 -10.66
N VAL A 298 5.10 8.70 -10.75
CA VAL A 298 5.54 7.88 -11.89
C VAL A 298 4.38 7.56 -12.83
N GLY A 299 3.17 7.36 -12.26
CA GLY A 299 2.01 6.87 -13.00
C GLY A 299 1.59 7.77 -14.17
N GLY A 300 1.54 9.07 -13.95
CA GLY A 300 1.22 10.03 -15.01
C GLY A 300 2.25 10.03 -16.15
N MET A 301 3.54 9.91 -15.82
CA MET A 301 4.60 9.84 -16.85
C MET A 301 4.47 8.56 -17.70
N ILE A 302 4.29 7.40 -17.03
CA ILE A 302 4.08 6.12 -17.74
C ILE A 302 2.84 6.22 -18.62
N ALA A 303 1.74 6.75 -18.10
CA ALA A 303 0.50 6.96 -18.85
C ALA A 303 0.72 7.86 -20.07
N GLY A 304 1.43 8.98 -19.89
CA GLY A 304 1.74 9.91 -20.95
C GLY A 304 2.54 9.27 -22.09
N VAL A 305 3.59 8.52 -21.74
CA VAL A 305 4.40 7.79 -22.74
C VAL A 305 3.56 6.73 -23.46
N LEU A 306 2.81 5.91 -22.70
CA LEU A 306 1.99 4.83 -23.24
C LEU A 306 0.94 5.36 -24.25
N VAL A 307 0.20 6.39 -23.84
CA VAL A 307 -0.83 6.98 -24.71
C VAL A 307 -0.20 7.68 -25.92
N THR A 308 0.95 8.34 -25.75
CA THR A 308 1.67 8.95 -26.88
C THR A 308 2.10 7.90 -27.92
N LEU A 309 2.59 6.74 -27.46
CA LEU A 309 2.95 5.62 -28.34
C LEU A 309 1.71 5.08 -29.08
N ILE A 310 0.58 4.97 -28.40
CA ILE A 310 -0.68 4.55 -29.05
C ILE A 310 -1.17 5.63 -30.02
N ALA A 311 -1.03 6.90 -29.68
CA ALA A 311 -1.41 8.01 -30.57
C ALA A 311 -0.61 8.04 -31.88
N LEU A 312 0.60 7.46 -31.92
CA LEU A 312 1.38 7.29 -33.18
C LEU A 312 0.63 6.44 -34.23
N THR A 313 -0.23 5.53 -33.82
CA THR A 313 -1.04 4.73 -34.77
C THR A 313 -2.06 5.57 -35.51
N ALA A 314 -2.46 6.73 -34.95
CA ALA A 314 -3.34 7.70 -35.62
C ALA A 314 -2.55 8.74 -36.42
N GLY A 315 -1.25 8.82 -36.25
CA GLY A 315 -0.35 9.73 -36.96
C GLY A 315 0.61 10.46 -36.01
N TRP A 316 1.77 10.86 -36.55
CA TRP A 316 2.79 11.53 -35.75
C TRP A 316 2.34 12.89 -35.22
N GLN A 317 1.49 13.62 -35.98
CA GLN A 317 0.94 14.93 -35.60
C GLN A 317 0.05 14.76 -34.33
N THR A 318 -0.80 13.73 -34.34
CA THR A 318 -1.68 13.36 -33.21
C THR A 318 -0.86 13.04 -31.97
N ALA A 319 0.19 12.24 -32.13
CA ALA A 319 1.07 11.85 -31.02
C ALA A 319 1.81 13.06 -30.41
N VAL A 320 2.37 13.93 -31.25
CA VAL A 320 3.08 15.14 -30.79
C VAL A 320 2.11 16.11 -30.12
N ALA A 321 0.93 16.34 -30.69
CA ALA A 321 -0.09 17.21 -30.10
C ALA A 321 -0.53 16.70 -28.74
N TYR A 322 -0.81 15.40 -28.62
CA TYR A 322 -1.15 14.78 -27.33
C TYR A 322 0.00 14.92 -26.33
N ALA A 323 1.22 14.57 -26.72
CA ALA A 323 2.39 14.61 -25.84
C ALA A 323 2.60 16.03 -25.27
N ILE A 324 2.61 17.06 -26.13
CA ILE A 324 2.79 18.45 -25.68
C ILE A 324 1.71 18.85 -24.67
N CYS A 325 0.43 18.63 -25.00
CA CYS A 325 -0.69 18.99 -24.13
C CYS A 325 -0.65 18.24 -22.80
N TYR A 326 -0.41 16.93 -22.85
CA TYR A 326 -0.45 16.10 -21.65
C TYR A 326 0.75 16.32 -20.73
N PHE A 327 1.97 16.44 -21.26
CA PHE A 327 3.14 16.72 -20.42
C PHE A 327 3.12 18.14 -19.87
N ALA A 328 2.56 19.13 -20.59
CA ALA A 328 2.30 20.46 -20.04
C ALA A 328 1.29 20.39 -18.87
N TYR A 329 0.23 19.59 -19.04
CA TYR A 329 -0.73 19.33 -17.96
C TYR A 329 -0.07 18.67 -16.74
N LEU A 330 0.81 17.67 -16.92
CA LEU A 330 1.51 17.03 -15.79
C LEU A 330 2.33 18.04 -14.98
N GLN A 331 2.96 19.02 -15.62
CA GLN A 331 3.65 20.11 -14.92
C GLN A 331 2.65 20.97 -14.14
N PHE A 332 1.53 21.31 -14.76
CA PHE A 332 0.48 22.06 -14.08
C PHE A 332 -0.12 21.27 -12.89
N GLU A 333 -0.36 19.97 -13.08
CA GLU A 333 -0.82 19.08 -11.99
C GLU A 333 0.17 19.06 -10.83
N ALA A 334 1.47 18.87 -11.12
CA ALA A 334 2.51 18.75 -10.09
C ALA A 334 2.67 20.03 -9.25
N TYR A 335 2.54 21.22 -9.87
CA TYR A 335 2.77 22.49 -9.18
C TYR A 335 1.51 23.13 -8.60
N PHE A 336 0.33 22.85 -9.17
CA PHE A 336 -0.91 23.54 -8.79
C PHE A 336 -1.99 22.62 -8.24
N ILE A 337 -2.28 21.48 -8.90
CA ILE A 337 -3.41 20.61 -8.54
C ILE A 337 -3.02 19.73 -7.36
N SER A 338 -1.94 18.97 -7.51
CA SER A 338 -1.50 17.99 -6.51
C SER A 338 -1.23 18.64 -5.14
N PRO A 339 -0.51 19.78 -5.03
CA PRO A 339 -0.31 20.42 -3.74
C PRO A 339 -1.62 20.86 -3.07
N ARG A 340 -2.58 21.41 -3.83
CA ARG A 340 -3.87 21.87 -3.27
C ARG A 340 -4.71 20.71 -2.74
N ILE A 341 -4.72 19.59 -3.43
CA ILE A 341 -5.47 18.39 -3.01
C ILE A 341 -4.78 17.72 -1.83
N MET A 342 -3.45 17.60 -1.86
CA MET A 342 -2.66 16.84 -0.89
C MET A 342 -2.30 17.62 0.39
N GLN A 343 -2.43 18.94 0.42
CA GLN A 343 -2.10 19.76 1.60
C GLN A 343 -2.77 19.28 2.90
N LYS A 344 -3.99 18.74 2.81
CA LYS A 344 -4.76 18.23 3.95
C LYS A 344 -4.51 16.75 4.24
N ALA A 345 -3.86 16.04 3.33
CA ALA A 345 -3.74 14.60 3.41
C ALA A 345 -2.43 14.18 4.09
N VAL A 346 -1.28 14.72 3.64
CA VAL A 346 0.02 14.25 4.11
C VAL A 346 1.10 15.33 3.93
N ALA A 347 1.71 15.75 5.04
CA ALA A 347 2.81 16.71 5.03
C ALA A 347 4.16 15.96 4.94
N VAL A 348 4.48 15.37 3.78
CA VAL A 348 5.76 14.71 3.52
C VAL A 348 6.63 15.58 2.62
N PRO A 349 7.90 15.88 2.98
CA PRO A 349 8.83 16.57 2.10
C PRO A 349 9.01 15.80 0.78
N GLY A 350 9.10 16.53 -0.36
CA GLY A 350 9.17 15.91 -1.68
C GLY A 350 10.29 14.87 -1.83
N ALA A 351 11.49 15.14 -1.27
CA ALA A 351 12.60 14.19 -1.30
C ALA A 351 12.26 12.86 -0.59
N VAL A 352 11.58 12.94 0.58
CA VAL A 352 11.16 11.74 1.31
C VAL A 352 10.09 10.98 0.52
N ALA A 353 9.16 11.69 -0.13
CA ALA A 353 8.15 11.06 -0.97
C ALA A 353 8.79 10.27 -2.12
N VAL A 354 9.75 10.88 -2.86
CA VAL A 354 10.46 10.21 -3.96
C VAL A 354 11.22 8.97 -3.47
N ILE A 355 12.01 9.12 -2.40
CA ILE A 355 12.79 8.00 -1.83
C ILE A 355 11.84 6.87 -1.39
N SER A 356 10.74 7.23 -0.72
CA SER A 356 9.77 6.24 -0.25
C SER A 356 9.09 5.49 -1.39
N VAL A 357 8.72 6.18 -2.48
CA VAL A 357 8.11 5.55 -3.66
C VAL A 357 9.10 4.60 -4.34
N ILE A 358 10.37 4.99 -4.49
CA ILE A 358 11.41 4.12 -5.05
C ILE A 358 11.63 2.90 -4.15
N ALA A 359 11.80 3.12 -2.84
CA ALA A 359 12.01 2.04 -1.88
C ALA A 359 10.78 1.10 -1.80
N GLY A 360 9.57 1.65 -1.71
CA GLY A 360 8.35 0.87 -1.71
C GLY A 360 8.17 0.08 -2.99
N GLY A 361 8.43 0.72 -4.14
CA GLY A 361 8.37 0.10 -5.45
C GLY A 361 9.36 -1.05 -5.61
N SER A 362 10.58 -0.92 -5.12
CA SER A 362 11.59 -1.99 -5.17
C SER A 362 11.28 -3.17 -4.24
N LEU A 363 10.62 -2.93 -3.10
CA LEU A 363 10.29 -3.97 -2.12
C LEU A 363 9.01 -4.74 -2.47
N LEU A 364 7.95 -4.04 -2.87
CA LEU A 364 6.61 -4.60 -3.03
C LEU A 364 5.98 -4.29 -4.41
N GLY A 365 6.79 -3.84 -5.37
CA GLY A 365 6.31 -3.47 -6.70
C GLY A 365 5.34 -2.29 -6.67
N VAL A 366 4.37 -2.30 -7.59
CA VAL A 366 3.38 -1.22 -7.74
C VAL A 366 2.61 -0.95 -6.45
N LEU A 367 2.24 -2.00 -5.70
CA LEU A 367 1.53 -1.86 -4.43
C LEU A 367 2.39 -1.16 -3.38
N GLY A 368 3.69 -1.47 -3.34
CA GLY A 368 4.63 -0.79 -2.45
C GLY A 368 4.76 0.70 -2.77
N ALA A 369 4.81 1.06 -4.05
CA ALA A 369 4.83 2.47 -4.47
C ALA A 369 3.56 3.23 -4.05
N LEU A 370 2.38 2.58 -4.14
CA LEU A 370 1.09 3.14 -3.74
C LEU A 370 1.03 3.49 -2.24
N ILE A 371 1.49 2.57 -1.39
CA ILE A 371 1.43 2.74 0.07
C ILE A 371 2.64 3.50 0.65
N ALA A 372 3.64 3.78 -0.17
CA ALA A 372 4.92 4.35 0.28
C ALA A 372 4.78 5.71 0.96
N ILE A 373 4.04 6.64 0.35
CA ILE A 373 3.88 8.00 0.89
C ILE A 373 3.10 8.00 2.21
N PRO A 374 1.94 7.32 2.33
CA PRO A 374 1.25 7.21 3.62
C PRO A 374 2.09 6.54 4.71
N THR A 375 2.86 5.52 4.35
CA THR A 375 3.76 4.83 5.29
C THR A 375 4.87 5.77 5.76
N ALA A 376 5.50 6.52 4.86
CA ALA A 376 6.50 7.51 5.21
C ALA A 376 5.93 8.60 6.14
N ALA A 377 4.72 9.06 5.87
CA ALA A 377 4.03 10.02 6.72
C ALA A 377 3.78 9.48 8.12
N ALA A 378 3.31 8.25 8.23
CA ALA A 378 3.10 7.57 9.52
C ALA A 378 4.41 7.43 10.29
N VAL A 379 5.49 7.03 9.63
CA VAL A 379 6.83 6.93 10.25
C VAL A 379 7.32 8.31 10.72
N MET A 380 7.20 9.34 9.90
CA MET A 380 7.59 10.70 10.28
C MET A 380 6.79 11.23 11.47
N LEU A 381 5.49 10.98 11.52
CA LEU A 381 4.63 11.34 12.64
C LEU A 381 5.09 10.63 13.92
N LEU A 382 5.36 9.32 13.84
CA LEU A 382 5.85 8.55 14.98
C LEU A 382 7.21 9.03 15.47
N VAL A 383 8.13 9.33 14.56
CA VAL A 383 9.45 9.89 14.89
C VAL A 383 9.29 11.25 15.59
N LYS A 384 8.47 12.13 15.03
CA LYS A 384 8.22 13.47 15.61
C LYS A 384 7.59 13.37 17.00
N GLU A 385 6.53 12.59 17.15
CA GLU A 385 5.75 12.55 18.39
C GLU A 385 6.36 11.66 19.48
N ILE A 386 7.14 10.65 19.13
CA ILE A 386 7.72 9.72 20.11
C ILE A 386 9.19 10.02 20.35
N PHE A 387 9.97 10.17 19.29
CA PHE A 387 11.45 10.27 19.41
C PHE A 387 11.88 11.68 19.75
N ILE A 388 11.45 12.70 19.00
CA ILE A 388 11.87 14.10 19.20
C ILE A 388 11.35 14.60 20.55
N VAL A 389 10.07 14.41 20.87
CA VAL A 389 9.49 14.81 22.16
C VAL A 389 10.20 14.13 23.36
N ARG A 390 10.78 12.95 23.16
CA ARG A 390 11.58 12.29 24.19
C ARG A 390 12.96 12.92 24.34
N GLN A 391 13.59 13.31 23.24
CA GLN A 391 14.91 13.98 23.23
C GLN A 391 14.84 15.37 23.87
N ASP A 392 13.76 16.12 23.60
CA ASP A 392 13.56 17.47 24.16
C ASP A 392 13.34 17.48 25.68
N LYS A 393 13.16 16.30 26.29
CA LYS A 393 12.97 16.15 27.75
C LYS A 393 14.26 15.71 28.49
N HIS A 394 15.33 15.45 27.75
CA HIS A 394 16.66 15.12 28.27
C HIS A 394 17.65 16.21 27.92
#